data_2970179176e93e8410fcfba633c26959
#
_entry.id   2970179176e93e8410fcfba633c26959
#
_cell.length_a   1.000
_cell.length_b   1.000
_cell.length_c   1.000
_cell.angle_alpha   90.00
_cell.angle_beta   90.00
_cell.angle_gamma   90.00
#
_symmetry.space_group_name_H-M   'P 1'
#
loop_
_entity.id
_entity.type
_entity.pdbx_description
1 polymer ?
#
loop_
_entity_poly.entity_id
_entity_poly.type
_entity_poly.pdbx_seq_one_letter_code
_entity_poly.pdbx_strand_id
1 'polypeptide(L)'
;MFELSARYYDKLYAFKDYRAETEKLLETLRRYKPSLGDDLLDVACGTGRHLAYLKESFRVEGLDLGVGMLEAARERLPEVTFHQADMTDFILGRQFDVVTCLFSSIGYVKTLEALVKTVNGMASHIAPGGVLLIEPWFTPETWHPGSVHALFIDEPELKIARVNTSDAMGRLSFMDFHYLIGTPQGVGHFTERHELGLFTAPEMQAALAGAGLRSEYDPHGLTGRGLHIGVKPL
;
A
#
# COMPACT_ATOMS: atom_id res chain seq x y z
N MET A 1 1.06 -0.25 -14.23
CA MET A 1 0.36 -0.99 -13.16
C MET A 1 -0.88 -0.20 -12.81
N PHE A 2 -2.05 -0.83 -12.67
CA PHE A 2 -3.35 -0.16 -12.50
C PHE A 2 -3.71 0.93 -13.53
N GLU A 3 -3.23 0.84 -14.76
CA GLU A 3 -3.52 1.85 -15.80
C GLU A 3 -4.97 1.81 -16.25
N LEU A 4 -5.50 0.61 -16.47
CA LEU A 4 -6.87 0.41 -16.93
C LEU A 4 -7.86 0.23 -15.78
N SER A 5 -7.44 -0.42 -14.69
CA SER A 5 -8.30 -0.64 -13.50
C SER A 5 -8.36 0.55 -12.55
N ALA A 6 -7.44 1.53 -12.63
CA ALA A 6 -7.42 2.71 -11.75
C ALA A 6 -8.79 3.41 -11.66
N ARG A 7 -9.45 3.60 -12.81
CA ARG A 7 -10.79 4.22 -12.86
C ARG A 7 -11.89 3.43 -12.13
N TYR A 8 -11.69 2.13 -11.89
CA TYR A 8 -12.64 1.26 -11.18
C TYR A 8 -12.13 0.83 -9.80
N TYR A 9 -10.93 1.28 -9.42
CA TYR A 9 -10.23 0.81 -8.22
C TYR A 9 -11.09 0.95 -6.96
N ASP A 10 -11.66 2.10 -6.73
CA ASP A 10 -12.46 2.36 -5.54
C ASP A 10 -13.74 1.51 -5.47
N LYS A 11 -14.33 1.19 -6.61
CA LYS A 11 -15.49 0.28 -6.67
C LYS A 11 -15.06 -1.16 -6.41
N LEU A 12 -13.94 -1.60 -7.00
CA LEU A 12 -13.39 -2.95 -6.80
C LEU A 12 -13.01 -3.21 -5.34
N TYR A 13 -12.61 -2.19 -4.60
CA TYR A 13 -12.21 -2.28 -3.19
C TYR A 13 -13.18 -1.57 -2.24
N ALA A 14 -14.44 -1.35 -2.65
CA ALA A 14 -15.47 -0.74 -1.83
C ALA A 14 -15.85 -1.55 -0.57
N PHE A 15 -15.56 -2.85 -0.57
CA PHE A 15 -15.75 -3.73 0.58
C PHE A 15 -14.78 -3.48 1.74
N LYS A 16 -13.70 -2.73 1.49
CA LYS A 16 -12.63 -2.46 2.45
C LYS A 16 -13.07 -1.35 3.43
N ASP A 17 -12.95 -1.62 4.71
CA ASP A 17 -13.22 -0.63 5.76
C ASP A 17 -11.96 0.19 6.09
N TYR A 18 -11.68 1.18 5.26
CA TYR A 18 -10.54 2.09 5.41
C TYR A 18 -10.59 2.88 6.73
N ARG A 19 -11.79 3.13 7.26
CA ARG A 19 -11.94 3.82 8.54
C ARG A 19 -11.46 2.95 9.69
N ALA A 20 -11.95 1.70 9.77
CA ALA A 20 -11.52 0.77 10.81
C ALA A 20 -10.01 0.48 10.74
N GLU A 21 -9.45 0.37 9.53
CA GLU A 21 -8.00 0.22 9.36
C GLU A 21 -7.25 1.46 9.88
N THR A 22 -7.74 2.66 9.58
CA THR A 22 -7.13 3.91 10.07
C THR A 22 -7.19 4.01 11.59
N GLU A 23 -8.31 3.61 12.22
CA GLU A 23 -8.43 3.58 13.68
C GLU A 23 -7.35 2.69 14.33
N LYS A 24 -7.10 1.49 13.76
CA LYS A 24 -6.00 0.60 14.20
C LYS A 24 -4.61 1.20 13.98
N LEU A 25 -4.40 1.90 12.84
CA LEU A 25 -3.15 2.63 12.59
C LEU A 25 -2.92 3.69 13.67
N LEU A 26 -3.94 4.48 13.98
CA LEU A 26 -3.85 5.52 15.03
C LEU A 26 -3.56 4.93 16.41
N GLU A 27 -4.14 3.79 16.76
CA GLU A 27 -3.81 3.07 18.00
C GLU A 27 -2.35 2.63 18.03
N THR A 28 -1.85 2.07 16.93
CA THR A 28 -0.44 1.68 16.78
C THR A 28 0.48 2.89 16.92
N LEU A 29 0.16 4.00 16.25
CA LEU A 29 0.95 5.23 16.32
C LEU A 29 0.99 5.82 17.74
N ARG A 30 -0.12 5.82 18.49
CA ARG A 30 -0.14 6.27 19.90
C ARG A 30 0.83 5.46 20.76
N ARG A 31 1.04 4.18 20.44
CA ARG A 31 1.92 3.28 21.21
C ARG A 31 3.39 3.44 20.84
N TYR A 32 3.71 3.69 19.58
CA TYR A 32 5.08 3.59 19.06
C TYR A 32 5.72 4.92 18.67
N LYS A 33 4.96 5.98 18.51
CA LYS A 33 5.43 7.28 18.01
C LYS A 33 5.78 8.22 19.17
N PRO A 34 7.08 8.34 19.53
CA PRO A 34 7.51 9.27 20.58
C PRO A 34 7.64 10.72 20.09
N SER A 35 7.69 10.99 18.77
CA SER A 35 7.76 12.34 18.24
C SER A 35 6.45 13.10 18.50
N LEU A 36 6.55 14.43 18.69
CA LEU A 36 5.39 15.31 18.92
C LEU A 36 4.81 15.88 17.61
N GLY A 37 5.49 15.70 16.49
CA GLY A 37 5.05 16.20 15.19
C GLY A 37 3.88 15.39 14.62
N ASP A 38 3.27 15.93 13.58
CA ASP A 38 2.04 15.39 12.96
C ASP A 38 2.11 15.37 11.41
N ASP A 39 3.32 15.40 10.83
CA ASP A 39 3.53 15.23 9.40
C ASP A 39 3.53 13.74 9.02
N LEU A 40 2.70 13.36 8.04
CA LEU A 40 2.58 11.97 7.57
C LEU A 40 2.74 11.89 6.06
N LEU A 41 3.57 10.93 5.62
CA LEU A 41 3.70 10.52 4.21
C LEU A 41 3.12 9.11 4.03
N ASP A 42 2.17 8.94 3.10
CA ASP A 42 1.70 7.62 2.66
C ASP A 42 2.34 7.25 1.33
N VAL A 43 3.22 6.26 1.34
CA VAL A 43 3.97 5.76 0.18
C VAL A 43 3.16 4.66 -0.50
N ALA A 44 3.01 4.76 -1.82
CA ALA A 44 2.07 4.00 -2.63
C ALA A 44 0.61 4.20 -2.17
N CYS A 45 0.22 5.48 -2.03
CA CYS A 45 -1.05 5.91 -1.46
C CYS A 45 -2.28 5.59 -2.32
N GLY A 46 -2.08 5.16 -3.58
CA GLY A 46 -3.14 4.85 -4.52
C GLY A 46 -4.09 6.05 -4.72
N THR A 47 -5.38 5.80 -4.58
CA THR A 47 -6.44 6.82 -4.70
C THR A 47 -6.65 7.66 -3.42
N GLY A 48 -5.74 7.58 -2.43
CA GLY A 48 -5.77 8.38 -1.20
C GLY A 48 -6.86 8.00 -0.19
N ARG A 49 -7.39 6.77 -0.23
CA ARG A 49 -8.48 6.32 0.65
C ARG A 49 -8.11 6.36 2.14
N HIS A 50 -6.91 5.91 2.52
CA HIS A 50 -6.44 6.03 3.91
C HIS A 50 -6.19 7.49 4.29
N LEU A 51 -5.60 8.27 3.38
CA LEU A 51 -5.31 9.69 3.61
C LEU A 51 -6.58 10.50 3.90
N ALA A 52 -7.74 10.12 3.32
CA ALA A 52 -9.02 10.78 3.58
C ALA A 52 -9.45 10.72 5.07
N TYR A 53 -8.99 9.71 5.81
CA TYR A 53 -9.23 9.58 7.25
C TYR A 53 -8.02 10.05 8.08
N LEU A 54 -6.79 9.78 7.63
CA LEU A 54 -5.57 10.16 8.35
C LEU A 54 -5.40 11.69 8.47
N LYS A 55 -5.93 12.48 7.50
CA LYS A 55 -5.89 13.94 7.53
C LYS A 55 -6.64 14.57 8.70
N GLU A 56 -7.52 13.82 9.37
CA GLU A 56 -8.19 14.28 10.59
C GLU A 56 -7.23 14.40 11.79
N SER A 57 -6.09 13.69 11.73
CA SER A 57 -5.09 13.62 12.82
C SER A 57 -3.69 14.07 12.41
N PHE A 58 -3.39 14.16 11.11
CA PHE A 58 -2.07 14.45 10.57
C PHE A 58 -2.14 15.47 9.42
N ARG A 59 -1.05 16.20 9.20
CA ARG A 59 -0.78 16.88 7.93
C ARG A 59 -0.25 15.82 6.97
N VAL A 60 -1.06 15.44 6.01
CA VAL A 60 -0.79 14.28 5.15
C VAL A 60 -0.25 14.69 3.79
N GLU A 61 0.69 13.89 3.27
CA GLU A 61 1.12 13.89 1.87
C GLU A 61 1.03 12.46 1.32
N GLY A 62 0.82 12.32 0.02
CA GLY A 62 0.78 11.02 -0.65
C GLY A 62 1.85 10.90 -1.73
N LEU A 63 2.37 9.69 -1.91
CA LEU A 63 3.28 9.36 -2.99
C LEU A 63 2.78 8.10 -3.71
N ASP A 64 2.69 8.13 -5.03
CA ASP A 64 2.37 6.96 -5.85
C ASP A 64 3.03 7.05 -7.22
N LEU A 65 3.26 5.90 -7.86
CA LEU A 65 3.80 5.83 -9.22
C LEU A 65 2.69 6.04 -10.27
N GLY A 66 1.46 5.61 -9.96
CA GLY A 66 0.32 5.54 -10.88
C GLY A 66 -0.31 6.91 -11.12
N VAL A 67 -0.20 7.44 -12.35
CA VAL A 67 -0.83 8.73 -12.74
C VAL A 67 -2.33 8.71 -12.47
N GLY A 68 -3.06 7.70 -12.95
CA GLY A 68 -4.50 7.58 -12.75
C GLY A 68 -4.92 7.40 -11.29
N MET A 69 -4.05 6.80 -10.44
CA MET A 69 -4.26 6.75 -9.00
C MET A 69 -4.18 8.13 -8.38
N LEU A 70 -3.14 8.90 -8.74
CA LEU A 70 -2.94 10.27 -8.23
C LEU A 70 -3.99 11.25 -8.76
N GLU A 71 -4.52 11.07 -9.95
CA GLU A 71 -5.65 11.86 -10.46
C GLU A 71 -6.87 11.68 -9.55
N ALA A 72 -7.25 10.42 -9.28
CA ALA A 72 -8.36 10.12 -8.37
C ALA A 72 -8.09 10.60 -6.93
N ALA A 73 -6.83 10.53 -6.46
CA ALA A 73 -6.45 11.04 -5.15
C ALA A 73 -6.58 12.56 -5.05
N ARG A 74 -6.16 13.31 -6.08
CA ARG A 74 -6.30 14.79 -6.14
C ARG A 74 -7.75 15.23 -6.25
N GLU A 75 -8.58 14.49 -6.99
CA GLU A 75 -10.03 14.75 -7.02
C GLU A 75 -10.67 14.56 -5.64
N ARG A 76 -10.26 13.54 -4.90
CA ARG A 76 -10.77 13.25 -3.54
C ARG A 76 -10.28 14.25 -2.49
N LEU A 77 -9.02 14.64 -2.56
CA LEU A 77 -8.30 15.42 -1.54
C LEU A 77 -7.53 16.58 -2.22
N PRO A 78 -8.24 17.59 -2.76
CA PRO A 78 -7.61 18.66 -3.54
C PRO A 78 -6.65 19.52 -2.69
N GLU A 79 -6.77 19.49 -1.36
CA GLU A 79 -5.91 20.20 -0.42
C GLU A 79 -4.60 19.45 -0.08
N VAL A 80 -4.49 18.17 -0.46
CA VAL A 80 -3.34 17.32 -0.09
C VAL A 80 -2.29 17.36 -1.19
N THR A 81 -1.02 17.43 -0.79
CA THR A 81 0.11 17.33 -1.71
C THR A 81 0.35 15.88 -2.13
N PHE A 82 0.39 15.65 -3.45
CA PHE A 82 0.67 14.34 -4.02
C PHE A 82 1.91 14.38 -4.92
N HIS A 83 2.84 13.47 -4.65
CA HIS A 83 4.09 13.27 -5.38
C HIS A 83 3.98 12.07 -6.33
N GLN A 84 4.33 12.26 -7.59
CA GLN A 84 4.45 11.14 -8.53
C GLN A 84 5.90 10.64 -8.50
N ALA A 85 6.13 9.49 -7.88
CA ALA A 85 7.47 8.89 -7.79
C ALA A 85 7.40 7.37 -7.58
N ASP A 86 8.51 6.69 -7.89
CA ASP A 86 8.72 5.29 -7.57
C ASP A 86 9.14 5.15 -6.10
N MET A 87 8.48 4.29 -5.33
CA MET A 87 8.82 4.04 -3.93
C MET A 87 10.24 3.48 -3.74
N THR A 88 10.84 2.92 -4.81
CA THR A 88 12.22 2.42 -4.77
C THR A 88 13.26 3.53 -4.96
N ASP A 89 12.84 4.74 -5.39
CA ASP A 89 13.78 5.82 -5.72
C ASP A 89 13.09 7.19 -5.65
N PHE A 90 12.97 7.77 -4.45
CA PHE A 90 12.38 9.08 -4.26
C PHE A 90 13.15 9.90 -3.23
N ILE A 91 13.14 11.23 -3.42
CA ILE A 91 13.72 12.22 -2.51
C ILE A 91 12.76 13.41 -2.45
N LEU A 92 12.17 13.67 -1.28
CA LEU A 92 11.23 14.77 -1.08
C LEU A 92 11.89 16.01 -0.39
N GLY A 93 13.15 15.88 0.06
CA GLY A 93 13.88 16.98 0.70
C GLY A 93 13.34 17.39 2.08
N ARG A 94 12.48 16.58 2.70
CA ARG A 94 11.93 16.79 4.04
C ARG A 94 11.73 15.47 4.78
N GLN A 95 11.50 15.57 6.08
CA GLN A 95 11.20 14.44 6.94
C GLN A 95 9.76 14.52 7.47
N PHE A 96 9.22 13.36 7.85
CA PHE A 96 7.88 13.16 8.37
C PHE A 96 7.94 12.44 9.71
N ASP A 97 6.98 12.68 10.57
CA ASP A 97 6.84 11.98 11.85
C ASP A 97 6.31 10.55 11.66
N VAL A 98 5.56 10.35 10.59
CA VAL A 98 4.99 9.06 10.21
C VAL A 98 5.20 8.82 8.73
N VAL A 99 5.68 7.63 8.38
CA VAL A 99 5.69 7.13 7.00
C VAL A 99 4.90 5.83 6.98
N THR A 100 3.97 5.69 6.03
CA THR A 100 3.18 4.47 5.85
C THR A 100 3.39 3.88 4.46
N CYS A 101 3.28 2.55 4.35
CA CYS A 101 3.17 1.83 3.10
C CYS A 101 2.14 0.72 3.32
N LEU A 102 0.91 0.94 2.88
CA LEU A 102 -0.26 0.15 3.27
C LEU A 102 -0.76 -0.74 2.14
N PHE A 103 -1.74 -1.58 2.47
CA PHE A 103 -2.42 -2.46 1.54
C PHE A 103 -1.47 -3.31 0.71
N SER A 104 -0.41 -3.80 1.36
CA SER A 104 0.57 -4.72 0.78
C SER A 104 1.37 -4.17 -0.41
N SER A 105 1.36 -2.85 -0.61
CA SER A 105 2.05 -2.19 -1.74
C SER A 105 3.54 -2.48 -1.78
N ILE A 106 4.16 -2.75 -0.63
CA ILE A 106 5.57 -3.13 -0.53
C ILE A 106 5.92 -4.39 -1.35
N GLY A 107 4.97 -5.27 -1.59
CA GLY A 107 5.19 -6.45 -2.43
C GLY A 107 5.60 -6.12 -3.87
N TYR A 108 5.22 -4.97 -4.39
CA TYR A 108 5.57 -4.56 -5.76
C TYR A 108 7.06 -4.29 -5.99
N VAL A 109 7.88 -4.21 -4.95
CA VAL A 109 9.34 -4.10 -5.09
C VAL A 109 9.99 -5.42 -5.55
N LYS A 110 9.31 -6.56 -5.45
CA LYS A 110 9.61 -7.88 -6.02
C LYS A 110 10.87 -8.57 -5.49
N THR A 111 11.94 -7.87 -5.19
CA THR A 111 13.25 -8.45 -4.79
C THR A 111 13.69 -7.96 -3.43
N LEU A 112 14.52 -8.75 -2.72
CA LEU A 112 15.09 -8.34 -1.43
C LEU A 112 15.96 -7.09 -1.55
N GLU A 113 16.71 -6.96 -2.65
CA GLU A 113 17.54 -5.76 -2.89
C GLU A 113 16.66 -4.50 -3.00
N ALA A 114 15.60 -4.57 -3.80
CA ALA A 114 14.65 -3.47 -3.95
C ALA A 114 13.87 -3.20 -2.64
N LEU A 115 13.54 -4.24 -1.86
CA LEU A 115 12.94 -4.09 -0.53
C LEU A 115 13.86 -3.26 0.39
N VAL A 116 15.14 -3.64 0.49
CA VAL A 116 16.12 -2.94 1.32
C VAL A 116 16.29 -1.49 0.84
N LYS A 117 16.40 -1.26 -0.48
CA LYS A 117 16.49 0.08 -1.06
C LYS A 117 15.26 0.93 -0.70
N THR A 118 14.07 0.38 -0.85
CA THR A 118 12.79 1.04 -0.55
C THR A 118 12.66 1.39 0.92
N VAL A 119 12.97 0.44 1.82
CA VAL A 119 12.91 0.67 3.27
C VAL A 119 13.92 1.75 3.69
N ASN A 120 15.15 1.74 3.13
CA ASN A 120 16.13 2.81 3.36
C ASN A 120 15.62 4.18 2.88
N GLY A 121 15.01 4.23 1.69
CA GLY A 121 14.40 5.46 1.16
C GLY A 121 13.32 6.00 2.10
N MET A 122 12.38 5.15 2.54
CA MET A 122 11.36 5.53 3.52
C MET A 122 11.98 5.99 4.85
N ALA A 123 12.96 5.25 5.39
CA ALA A 123 13.62 5.56 6.67
C ALA A 123 14.39 6.90 6.64
N SER A 124 14.94 7.29 5.48
CA SER A 124 15.60 8.58 5.30
C SER A 124 14.64 9.77 5.43
N HIS A 125 13.35 9.53 5.13
CA HIS A 125 12.28 10.53 5.24
C HIS A 125 11.60 10.54 6.62
N ILE A 126 12.07 9.76 7.58
CA ILE A 126 11.51 9.75 8.95
C ILE A 126 12.32 10.68 9.83
N ALA A 127 11.63 11.54 10.58
CA ALA A 127 12.22 12.39 11.62
C ALA A 127 12.70 11.56 12.82
N PRO A 128 13.68 12.03 13.62
CA PRO A 128 14.00 11.39 14.89
C PRO A 128 12.76 11.17 15.76
N GLY A 129 12.59 9.98 16.34
CA GLY A 129 11.39 9.59 17.08
C GLY A 129 10.15 9.29 16.20
N GLY A 130 10.27 9.38 14.88
CA GLY A 130 9.19 9.05 13.96
C GLY A 130 9.05 7.54 13.70
N VAL A 131 7.98 7.15 13.01
CA VAL A 131 7.57 5.75 12.83
C VAL A 131 7.32 5.43 11.35
N LEU A 132 7.82 4.26 10.93
CA LEU A 132 7.48 3.62 9.65
C LEU A 132 6.52 2.47 9.90
N LEU A 133 5.39 2.45 9.22
CA LEU A 133 4.42 1.35 9.23
C LEU A 133 4.32 0.72 7.86
N ILE A 134 4.59 -0.59 7.74
CA ILE A 134 4.48 -1.33 6.48
C ILE A 134 3.52 -2.50 6.65
N GLU A 135 2.42 -2.50 5.90
CA GLU A 135 1.55 -3.67 5.78
C GLU A 135 2.12 -4.60 4.70
N PRO A 136 2.53 -5.84 5.06
CA PRO A 136 3.19 -6.75 4.13
C PRO A 136 2.23 -7.37 3.13
N TRP A 137 2.77 -7.93 2.04
CA TRP A 137 2.12 -8.93 1.22
C TRP A 137 2.22 -10.31 1.90
N PHE A 138 1.72 -11.34 1.26
CA PHE A 138 1.87 -12.71 1.72
C PHE A 138 3.35 -13.12 1.79
N THR A 139 3.63 -14.08 2.66
CA THR A 139 4.94 -14.75 2.71
C THR A 139 4.96 -15.98 1.79
N PRO A 140 6.14 -16.57 1.51
CA PRO A 140 6.20 -17.82 0.75
C PRO A 140 5.34 -18.95 1.34
N GLU A 141 5.19 -18.97 2.67
CA GLU A 141 4.43 -20.01 3.39
C GLU A 141 2.92 -19.78 3.34
N THR A 142 2.48 -18.52 3.21
CA THR A 142 1.06 -18.15 3.25
C THR A 142 0.46 -17.87 1.87
N TRP A 143 1.29 -17.81 0.83
CA TRP A 143 0.81 -17.70 -0.54
C TRP A 143 0.35 -19.06 -1.07
N HIS A 144 -0.83 -19.10 -1.68
CA HIS A 144 -1.41 -20.32 -2.25
C HIS A 144 -1.53 -20.18 -3.78
N PRO A 145 -0.52 -20.66 -4.54
CA PRO A 145 -0.59 -20.69 -6.01
C PRO A 145 -1.72 -21.63 -6.48
N GLY A 146 -2.23 -21.39 -7.68
CA GLY A 146 -3.33 -22.16 -8.26
C GLY A 146 -4.71 -21.77 -7.76
N SER A 147 -4.83 -20.77 -6.87
CA SER A 147 -6.15 -20.30 -6.43
C SER A 147 -6.86 -19.47 -7.51
N VAL A 148 -8.19 -19.52 -7.49
CA VAL A 148 -9.05 -18.76 -8.41
C VAL A 148 -9.99 -17.90 -7.58
N HIS A 149 -10.09 -16.63 -7.92
CA HIS A 149 -10.94 -15.67 -7.23
C HIS A 149 -11.80 -14.90 -8.22
N ALA A 150 -12.99 -14.49 -7.78
CA ALA A 150 -13.88 -13.64 -8.56
C ALA A 150 -14.48 -12.55 -7.68
N LEU A 151 -14.74 -11.40 -8.30
CA LEU A 151 -15.46 -10.29 -7.72
C LEU A 151 -16.42 -9.73 -8.76
N PHE A 152 -17.63 -9.43 -8.34
CA PHE A 152 -18.66 -8.88 -9.21
C PHE A 152 -19.20 -7.57 -8.65
N ILE A 153 -19.40 -6.60 -9.53
CA ILE A 153 -20.10 -5.34 -9.24
C ILE A 153 -21.32 -5.29 -10.13
N ASP A 154 -22.47 -5.05 -9.54
CA ASP A 154 -23.75 -4.97 -10.22
C ASP A 154 -24.47 -3.67 -9.85
N GLU A 155 -24.11 -2.59 -10.56
CA GLU A 155 -24.75 -1.29 -10.44
C GLU A 155 -25.62 -1.03 -11.68
N PRO A 156 -26.58 -0.09 -11.66
CA PRO A 156 -27.49 0.15 -12.80
C PRO A 156 -26.78 0.36 -14.14
N GLU A 157 -25.72 1.19 -14.16
CA GLU A 157 -25.00 1.58 -15.38
C GLU A 157 -23.57 1.03 -15.46
N LEU A 158 -23.17 0.16 -14.51
CA LEU A 158 -21.83 -0.43 -14.46
C LEU A 158 -21.89 -1.86 -13.95
N LYS A 159 -21.46 -2.79 -14.81
CA LYS A 159 -21.28 -4.20 -14.44
C LYS A 159 -19.80 -4.53 -14.56
N ILE A 160 -19.22 -5.12 -13.50
CA ILE A 160 -17.83 -5.60 -13.54
C ILE A 160 -17.82 -7.06 -13.12
N ALA A 161 -17.21 -7.89 -13.95
CA ALA A 161 -16.76 -9.22 -13.54
C ALA A 161 -15.23 -9.20 -13.56
N ARG A 162 -14.60 -9.35 -12.41
CA ARG A 162 -13.16 -9.56 -12.27
C ARG A 162 -12.92 -11.00 -11.83
N VAL A 163 -12.20 -11.75 -12.64
CA VAL A 163 -11.76 -13.12 -12.32
C VAL A 163 -10.25 -13.15 -12.40
N ASN A 164 -9.59 -13.80 -11.45
CA ASN A 164 -8.15 -13.96 -11.50
C ASN A 164 -7.72 -15.37 -11.08
N THR A 165 -6.63 -15.80 -11.66
CA THR A 165 -5.83 -16.91 -11.19
C THR A 165 -4.60 -16.40 -10.46
N SER A 166 -4.05 -17.21 -9.57
CA SER A 166 -2.79 -16.94 -8.88
C SER A 166 -1.78 -18.03 -9.17
N ASP A 167 -0.51 -17.65 -9.25
CA ASP A 167 0.60 -18.57 -9.43
C ASP A 167 1.83 -18.06 -8.67
N ALA A 168 2.93 -18.82 -8.68
CA ALA A 168 4.19 -18.42 -8.09
C ALA A 168 5.39 -18.96 -8.90
N MET A 169 6.46 -18.20 -8.94
CA MET A 169 7.76 -18.63 -9.45
C MET A 169 8.85 -18.16 -8.49
N GLY A 170 9.41 -19.10 -7.74
CA GLY A 170 10.39 -18.80 -6.69
C GLY A 170 9.78 -17.90 -5.62
N ARG A 171 10.27 -16.67 -5.51
CA ARG A 171 9.81 -15.67 -4.53
C ARG A 171 8.87 -14.62 -5.11
N LEU A 172 8.34 -14.85 -6.31
CA LEU A 172 7.35 -13.97 -6.94
C LEU A 172 6.00 -14.66 -6.98
N SER A 173 4.98 -13.96 -6.51
CA SER A 173 3.58 -14.29 -6.71
C SER A 173 3.05 -13.56 -7.93
N PHE A 174 2.15 -14.20 -8.64
CA PHE A 174 1.49 -13.66 -9.82
C PHE A 174 -0.02 -13.71 -9.63
N MET A 175 -0.69 -12.66 -10.07
CA MET A 175 -2.15 -12.63 -10.20
C MET A 175 -2.49 -12.13 -11.59
N ASP A 176 -3.10 -12.99 -12.39
CA ASP A 176 -3.59 -12.64 -13.72
C ASP A 176 -5.07 -12.25 -13.62
N PHE A 177 -5.34 -10.97 -13.61
CA PHE A 177 -6.70 -10.44 -13.53
C PHE A 177 -7.30 -10.29 -14.93
N HIS A 178 -8.49 -10.82 -15.11
CA HIS A 178 -9.35 -10.59 -16.26
C HIS A 178 -10.53 -9.74 -15.83
N TYR A 179 -10.77 -8.66 -16.55
CA TYR A 179 -11.88 -7.75 -16.31
C TYR A 179 -12.84 -7.77 -17.50
N LEU A 180 -14.12 -7.95 -17.20
CA LEU A 180 -15.21 -7.71 -18.13
C LEU A 180 -16.04 -6.55 -17.58
N ILE A 181 -16.08 -5.44 -18.34
CA ILE A 181 -16.73 -4.19 -17.94
C ILE A 181 -17.89 -3.91 -18.87
N GLY A 182 -19.10 -3.89 -18.32
CA GLY A 182 -20.32 -3.51 -19.04
C GLY A 182 -20.79 -2.12 -18.62
N THR A 183 -21.04 -1.27 -19.62
CA THR A 183 -21.65 0.06 -19.48
C THR A 183 -22.74 0.24 -20.53
N PRO A 184 -23.59 1.29 -20.48
CA PRO A 184 -24.56 1.58 -21.54
C PRO A 184 -23.94 1.74 -22.93
N GLN A 185 -22.64 2.04 -23.02
CA GLN A 185 -21.91 2.20 -24.28
C GLN A 185 -21.40 0.88 -24.85
N GLY A 186 -21.42 -0.21 -24.07
CA GLY A 186 -21.00 -1.53 -24.51
C GLY A 186 -20.23 -2.32 -23.45
N VAL A 187 -19.62 -3.42 -23.90
CA VAL A 187 -18.86 -4.32 -23.06
C VAL A 187 -17.40 -4.34 -23.51
N GLY A 188 -16.48 -4.09 -22.58
CA GLY A 188 -15.03 -4.17 -22.79
C GLY A 188 -14.42 -5.30 -21.97
N HIS A 189 -13.30 -5.85 -22.46
CA HIS A 189 -12.45 -6.80 -21.75
C HIS A 189 -11.01 -6.33 -21.77
N PHE A 190 -10.33 -6.45 -20.61
CA PHE A 190 -8.89 -6.25 -20.53
C PHE A 190 -8.28 -7.16 -19.45
N THR A 191 -6.97 -7.27 -19.45
CA THR A 191 -6.22 -8.06 -18.49
C THR A 191 -5.12 -7.22 -17.84
N GLU A 192 -4.83 -7.51 -16.57
CA GLU A 192 -3.67 -6.96 -15.86
C GLU A 192 -2.98 -8.08 -15.09
N ARG A 193 -1.64 -8.15 -15.19
CA ARG A 193 -0.82 -9.01 -14.36
C ARG A 193 -0.21 -8.22 -13.22
N HIS A 194 -0.39 -8.71 -12.00
CA HIS A 194 0.25 -8.19 -10.82
C HIS A 194 1.31 -9.18 -10.34
N GLU A 195 2.51 -8.68 -10.12
CA GLU A 195 3.67 -9.43 -9.67
C GLU A 195 4.17 -8.85 -8.36
N LEU A 196 4.18 -9.63 -7.29
CA LEU A 196 4.58 -9.18 -5.96
C LEU A 196 5.61 -10.14 -5.36
N GLY A 197 6.61 -9.57 -4.70
CA GLY A 197 7.61 -10.31 -3.94
C GLY A 197 7.01 -10.92 -2.68
N LEU A 198 7.38 -12.16 -2.42
CA LEU A 198 7.05 -12.89 -1.20
C LEU A 198 8.18 -12.72 -0.21
N PHE A 199 7.99 -11.85 0.78
CA PHE A 199 8.98 -11.56 1.82
C PHE A 199 8.54 -12.16 3.14
N THR A 200 9.48 -12.80 3.85
CA THR A 200 9.23 -13.30 5.21
C THR A 200 9.27 -12.18 6.23
N ALA A 201 8.63 -12.38 7.40
CA ALA A 201 8.69 -11.38 8.47
C ALA A 201 10.12 -11.10 8.95
N PRO A 202 11.03 -12.10 9.09
CA PRO A 202 12.44 -11.84 9.42
C PRO A 202 13.16 -10.96 8.38
N GLU A 203 12.90 -11.13 7.08
CA GLU A 203 13.52 -10.31 6.03
C GLU A 203 13.04 -8.86 6.09
N MET A 204 11.75 -8.64 6.32
CA MET A 204 11.20 -7.30 6.53
C MET A 204 11.81 -6.64 7.79
N GLN A 205 11.91 -7.37 8.89
CA GLN A 205 12.53 -6.87 10.11
C GLN A 205 14.02 -6.57 9.92
N ALA A 206 14.75 -7.42 9.19
CA ALA A 206 16.16 -7.17 8.84
C ALA A 206 16.32 -5.90 7.98
N ALA A 207 15.42 -5.66 7.02
CA ALA A 207 15.44 -4.44 6.21
C ALA A 207 15.21 -3.19 7.07
N LEU A 208 14.24 -3.21 8.00
CA LEU A 208 14.00 -2.12 8.93
C LEU A 208 15.20 -1.86 9.85
N ALA A 209 15.75 -2.92 10.45
CA ALA A 209 16.95 -2.81 11.32
C ALA A 209 18.17 -2.31 10.55
N GLY A 210 18.38 -2.79 9.32
CA GLY A 210 19.46 -2.31 8.43
C GLY A 210 19.34 -0.84 8.06
N ALA A 211 18.11 -0.31 8.04
CA ALA A 211 17.83 1.13 7.84
C ALA A 211 17.96 1.97 9.14
N GLY A 212 18.44 1.39 10.24
CA GLY A 212 18.65 2.07 11.51
C GLY A 212 17.38 2.24 12.36
N LEU A 213 16.31 1.50 12.06
CA LEU A 213 15.08 1.55 12.82
C LEU A 213 15.01 0.42 13.85
N ARG A 214 14.51 0.71 15.04
CA ARG A 214 14.09 -0.35 15.97
C ARG A 214 12.84 -0.99 15.42
N SER A 215 12.89 -2.28 15.07
CA SER A 215 11.81 -2.98 14.40
C SER A 215 10.99 -3.84 15.35
N GLU A 216 9.67 -3.83 15.16
CA GLU A 216 8.70 -4.71 15.80
C GLU A 216 7.75 -5.28 14.74
N TYR A 217 7.06 -6.37 15.08
CA TYR A 217 6.08 -7.01 14.20
C TYR A 217 4.82 -7.37 14.97
N ASP A 218 3.69 -6.85 14.50
CA ASP A 218 2.37 -7.27 14.94
C ASP A 218 1.81 -8.30 13.94
N PRO A 219 1.63 -9.57 14.33
CA PRO A 219 1.14 -10.62 13.43
C PRO A 219 -0.32 -10.43 13.02
N HIS A 220 -1.11 -9.68 13.77
CA HIS A 220 -2.51 -9.39 13.44
C HIS A 220 -2.63 -8.23 12.45
N GLY A 221 -1.87 -7.17 12.65
CA GLY A 221 -1.87 -5.98 11.80
C GLY A 221 -3.27 -5.39 11.57
N LEU A 222 -3.45 -4.75 10.42
CA LEU A 222 -4.71 -4.07 10.07
C LEU A 222 -5.79 -5.05 9.61
N THR A 223 -5.40 -6.02 8.79
CA THR A 223 -6.30 -6.91 8.03
C THR A 223 -6.02 -8.40 8.25
N GLY A 224 -5.19 -8.75 9.24
CA GLY A 224 -4.77 -10.13 9.51
C GLY A 224 -3.52 -10.58 8.72
N ARG A 225 -2.87 -9.66 7.98
CA ARG A 225 -1.62 -9.94 7.25
C ARG A 225 -0.36 -9.59 8.03
N GLY A 226 -0.51 -8.98 9.19
CA GLY A 226 0.56 -8.42 9.99
C GLY A 226 0.83 -6.96 9.69
N LEU A 227 1.66 -6.35 10.53
CA LEU A 227 2.15 -4.98 10.38
C LEU A 227 3.59 -4.91 10.88
N HIS A 228 4.49 -4.42 10.06
CA HIS A 228 5.87 -4.13 10.45
C HIS A 228 5.97 -2.68 10.92
N ILE A 229 6.60 -2.49 12.06
CA ILE A 229 6.73 -1.21 12.76
C ILE A 229 8.22 -0.92 12.90
N GLY A 230 8.67 0.19 12.34
CA GLY A 230 10.03 0.70 12.49
C GLY A 230 10.02 2.04 13.21
N VAL A 231 10.72 2.15 14.33
CA VAL A 231 10.83 3.40 15.09
C VAL A 231 12.23 3.96 14.95
N LYS A 232 12.34 5.20 14.48
CA LYS A 232 13.63 5.90 14.39
C LYS A 232 14.06 6.37 15.77
N PRO A 233 15.28 6.08 16.22
CA PRO A 233 15.81 6.64 17.46
C PRO A 233 15.75 8.18 17.47
N LEU A 234 15.66 8.76 18.69
CA LEU A 234 15.74 10.22 18.93
C LEU A 234 17.12 10.77 18.65
#